data_8e4d644c39c8c9948992a70694574f01
#
_entry.id   8e4d644c39c8c9948992a70694574f01
#
_cell.length_a   1.000
_cell.length_b   1.000
_cell.length_c   1.000
_cell.angle_alpha   90.00
_cell.angle_beta   90.00
_cell.angle_gamma   90.00
#
_symmetry.space_group_name_H-M   'P 1'
#
loop_
_entity.id
_entity.type
_entity.pdbx_description
1 polymer ?
#
loop_
_entity_poly.entity_id
_entity_poly.type
_entity_poly.pdbx_seq_one_letter_code
_entity_poly.pdbx_strand_id
1 'polypeptide(L)'
;MGGPTGPKFENKVIQRTIEIRGDQTLEQLHEALFQAYDRQDQKPYEFQLGKRSFDPDGPNYRGPASPRGRKGTGDASKTKLDDLDLKPGRVFGYWFDFRDNWFHHVQIDRMEKAIPTVTDPRVIKRVGKSPPQHGDES
;
A
#
# COMPACT_ATOMS: atom_id res chain seq x y z
N MET A 1 -0.57 12.20 2.79
CA MET A 1 -1.16 10.99 2.21
C MET A 1 -1.14 11.01 0.70
N GLY A 2 -0.62 10.01 0.10
CA GLY A 2 -0.62 9.89 -1.34
C GLY A 2 -1.81 9.14 -1.90
N GLY A 3 -1.85 8.98 -3.20
CA GLY A 3 -2.86 8.23 -3.90
C GLY A 3 -2.25 7.49 -5.07
N PRO A 4 -3.07 6.78 -5.87
CA PRO A 4 -2.57 6.09 -7.04
C PRO A 4 -2.12 7.10 -8.10
N THR A 5 -1.06 6.76 -8.81
CA THR A 5 -0.61 7.51 -9.96
C THR A 5 -0.63 6.62 -11.18
N GLY A 6 -0.96 7.20 -12.31
CA GLY A 6 -0.96 6.53 -13.60
C GLY A 6 -1.08 7.59 -14.67
N PRO A 7 -0.73 7.28 -15.93
CA PRO A 7 -0.66 8.31 -16.96
C PRO A 7 -1.93 9.16 -17.14
N LYS A 8 -3.09 8.58 -16.90
CA LYS A 8 -4.38 9.27 -17.08
C LYS A 8 -4.88 10.00 -15.86
N PHE A 9 -4.29 9.75 -14.69
CA PHE A 9 -4.85 10.22 -13.41
C PHE A 9 -3.85 10.97 -12.55
N GLU A 10 -2.64 11.22 -13.03
CA GLU A 10 -1.54 11.75 -12.23
C GLU A 10 -1.80 13.13 -11.61
N ASN A 11 -2.68 13.94 -12.22
CA ASN A 11 -2.99 15.27 -11.73
C ASN A 11 -4.24 15.31 -10.83
N LYS A 12 -4.83 14.17 -10.54
CA LYS A 12 -6.02 14.10 -9.70
C LYS A 12 -5.64 13.70 -8.27
N VAL A 13 -6.24 14.39 -7.31
CA VAL A 13 -6.04 14.05 -5.90
C VAL A 13 -7.02 12.92 -5.55
N ILE A 14 -6.46 11.75 -5.30
CA ILE A 14 -7.23 10.57 -4.90
C ILE A 14 -6.53 10.00 -3.67
N GLN A 15 -7.25 9.98 -2.55
CA GLN A 15 -6.70 9.55 -1.28
C GLN A 15 -7.62 8.57 -0.57
N ARG A 16 -7.00 7.68 0.18
CA ARG A 16 -7.69 6.77 1.09
C ARG A 16 -6.94 6.77 2.42
N THR A 17 -7.65 6.96 3.50
CA THR A 17 -7.07 6.86 4.84
C THR A 17 -7.52 5.56 5.45
N ILE A 18 -6.56 4.76 5.89
CA ILE A 18 -6.80 3.43 6.43
C ILE A 18 -6.31 3.41 7.88
N GLU A 19 -7.15 2.86 8.75
CA GLU A 19 -6.80 2.56 10.11
C GLU A 19 -6.45 1.08 10.18
N ILE A 20 -5.25 0.77 10.67
CA ILE A 20 -4.74 -0.59 10.72
C ILE A 20 -3.87 -0.78 11.95
N ARG A 21 -3.90 -1.97 12.56
CA ARG A 21 -3.09 -2.28 13.73
C ARG A 21 -1.65 -2.60 13.34
N GLY A 22 -0.72 -2.24 14.21
CA GLY A 22 0.69 -2.51 13.98
C GLY A 22 1.05 -3.99 13.98
N ASP A 23 0.25 -4.85 14.62
CA ASP A 23 0.48 -6.29 14.62
C ASP A 23 -0.02 -6.99 13.35
N GLN A 24 -0.61 -6.24 12.44
CA GLN A 24 -1.02 -6.76 11.14
C GLN A 24 0.11 -6.67 10.13
N THR A 25 0.02 -7.51 9.09
CA THR A 25 1.10 -7.65 8.11
C THR A 25 0.97 -6.68 6.95
N LEU A 26 2.05 -6.55 6.18
CA LEU A 26 2.01 -5.82 4.90
C LEU A 26 0.99 -6.42 3.93
N GLU A 27 0.81 -7.74 3.95
CA GLU A 27 -0.22 -8.37 3.13
C GLU A 27 -1.62 -7.88 3.52
N GLN A 28 -1.88 -7.74 4.81
CA GLN A 28 -3.16 -7.20 5.28
C GLN A 28 -3.33 -5.73 4.91
N LEU A 29 -2.24 -4.96 4.92
CA LEU A 29 -2.28 -3.59 4.40
C LEU A 29 -2.58 -3.58 2.91
N HIS A 30 -1.96 -4.46 2.12
CA HIS A 30 -2.28 -4.61 0.70
C HIS A 30 -3.76 -4.91 0.49
N GLU A 31 -4.33 -5.83 1.25
CA GLU A 31 -5.74 -6.16 1.12
C GLU A 31 -6.64 -4.96 1.44
N ALA A 32 -6.29 -4.19 2.46
CA ALA A 32 -7.03 -2.99 2.81
C ALA A 32 -6.95 -1.93 1.70
N LEU A 33 -5.78 -1.74 1.11
CA LEU A 33 -5.59 -0.82 -0.01
C LEU A 33 -6.34 -1.30 -1.25
N PHE A 34 -6.29 -2.59 -1.52
CA PHE A 34 -6.99 -3.20 -2.64
C PHE A 34 -8.50 -2.88 -2.57
N GLN A 35 -9.10 -3.08 -1.42
CA GLN A 35 -10.51 -2.77 -1.22
C GLN A 35 -10.79 -1.28 -1.18
N ALA A 36 -9.90 -0.50 -0.57
CA ALA A 36 -10.08 0.95 -0.47
C ALA A 36 -10.15 1.63 -1.84
N TYR A 37 -9.41 1.11 -2.81
CA TYR A 37 -9.42 1.63 -4.18
C TYR A 37 -10.38 0.87 -5.10
N ASP A 38 -11.30 0.10 -4.54
CA ASP A 38 -12.35 -0.61 -5.28
C ASP A 38 -11.82 -1.50 -6.40
N ARG A 39 -10.67 -2.11 -6.16
CA ARG A 39 -10.06 -3.02 -7.13
C ARG A 39 -10.73 -4.38 -7.09
N GLN A 40 -10.67 -5.10 -8.20
CA GLN A 40 -11.36 -6.37 -8.36
C GLN A 40 -10.43 -7.53 -8.65
N ASP A 41 -9.36 -7.28 -9.39
CA ASP A 41 -8.42 -8.32 -9.81
C ASP A 41 -7.15 -8.26 -8.99
N GLN A 42 -6.85 -9.32 -8.25
CA GLN A 42 -5.59 -9.44 -7.52
C GLN A 42 -4.42 -9.52 -8.50
N LYS A 43 -3.41 -8.71 -8.24
CA LYS A 43 -2.20 -8.64 -9.05
C LYS A 43 -0.98 -8.62 -8.14
N PRO A 44 0.20 -8.92 -8.70
CA PRO A 44 1.44 -8.79 -7.92
C PRO A 44 1.63 -7.39 -7.36
N TYR A 45 2.25 -7.32 -6.19
CA TYR A 45 2.51 -6.04 -5.54
C TYR A 45 3.85 -6.05 -4.80
N GLU A 46 4.37 -4.85 -4.56
CA GLU A 46 5.60 -4.65 -3.81
C GLU A 46 5.49 -3.41 -2.92
N PHE A 47 5.93 -3.54 -1.67
CA PHE A 47 6.15 -2.39 -0.79
C PHE A 47 7.63 -2.04 -0.81
N GLN A 48 7.94 -0.76 -0.96
CA GLN A 48 9.31 -0.26 -0.98
C GLN A 48 9.53 0.63 0.23
N LEU A 49 10.39 0.19 1.13
CA LEU A 49 10.63 0.80 2.44
C LEU A 49 12.02 1.48 2.52
N GLY A 50 12.51 1.99 1.39
CA GLY A 50 13.77 2.71 1.36
C GLY A 50 13.66 4.12 1.91
N LYS A 51 14.65 4.95 1.60
CA LYS A 51 14.75 6.33 2.13
C LYS A 51 13.73 7.27 1.48
N ARG A 52 13.19 6.92 0.35
CA ARG A 52 12.18 7.71 -0.38
C ARG A 52 11.02 6.81 -0.75
N SER A 53 9.90 7.40 -1.20
CA SER A 53 8.68 6.64 -1.51
C SER A 53 8.92 5.47 -2.46
N PHE A 54 9.70 5.69 -3.52
CA PHE A 54 10.01 4.63 -4.47
C PHE A 54 11.52 4.52 -4.59
N ASP A 55 12.07 3.62 -3.81
CA ASP A 55 13.50 3.34 -3.76
C ASP A 55 13.70 1.85 -4.07
N PRO A 56 13.94 1.51 -5.35
CA PRO A 56 14.08 0.10 -5.73
C PRO A 56 15.32 -0.57 -5.12
N ASP A 57 16.27 0.21 -4.63
CA ASP A 57 17.48 -0.32 -4.02
C ASP A 57 17.37 -0.50 -2.51
N GLY A 58 16.28 -0.01 -1.91
CA GLY A 58 16.05 -0.15 -0.48
C GLY A 58 15.33 -1.45 -0.11
N PRO A 59 15.04 -1.62 1.18
CA PRO A 59 14.26 -2.77 1.63
C PRO A 59 12.92 -2.83 0.89
N ASN A 60 12.55 -4.04 0.46
CA ASN A 60 11.29 -4.23 -0.25
C ASN A 60 10.67 -5.57 0.13
N TYR A 61 9.36 -5.65 -0.04
CA TYR A 61 8.55 -6.79 0.35
C TYR A 61 7.51 -7.07 -0.71
N ARG A 62 7.34 -8.32 -1.09
CA ARG A 62 6.34 -8.73 -2.08
C ARG A 62 5.37 -9.73 -1.48
N GLY A 63 4.17 -9.82 -2.07
CA GLY A 63 3.23 -10.85 -1.71
C GLY A 63 3.72 -12.23 -2.15
N PRO A 64 3.29 -13.30 -1.46
CA PRO A 64 3.75 -14.66 -1.76
C PRO A 64 3.38 -15.14 -3.16
N ALA A 65 2.31 -14.61 -3.75
CA ALA A 65 1.90 -14.95 -5.11
C ALA A 65 2.53 -14.08 -6.18
N SER A 66 3.33 -13.08 -5.79
CA SER A 66 4.03 -12.20 -6.72
C SER A 66 5.27 -12.88 -7.29
N PRO A 67 5.73 -12.49 -8.49
CA PRO A 67 7.00 -12.98 -9.01
C PRO A 67 8.13 -12.74 -8.01
N ARG A 68 9.11 -13.62 -8.02
CA ARG A 68 10.25 -13.50 -7.14
C ARG A 68 10.97 -12.17 -7.39
N GLY A 69 11.21 -11.42 -6.32
CA GLY A 69 11.92 -10.16 -6.40
C GLY A 69 13.44 -10.34 -6.44
N ARG A 70 14.15 -9.24 -6.21
CA ARG A 70 15.59 -9.25 -6.09
C ARG A 70 16.02 -10.09 -4.89
N LYS A 71 17.31 -10.42 -4.86
CA LYS A 71 17.91 -11.04 -3.66
C LYS A 71 17.65 -10.13 -2.45
N GLY A 72 17.13 -10.70 -1.39
CA GLY A 72 16.82 -9.94 -0.17
C GLY A 72 15.41 -9.41 -0.09
N THR A 73 14.58 -9.59 -1.12
CA THR A 73 13.17 -9.22 -1.07
C THR A 73 12.47 -10.01 0.03
N GLY A 74 11.75 -9.31 0.90
CA GLY A 74 11.01 -9.92 1.99
C GLY A 74 9.63 -10.41 1.57
N ASP A 75 8.99 -11.14 2.48
CA ASP A 75 7.66 -11.70 2.30
C ASP A 75 6.65 -10.84 3.07
N ALA A 76 5.78 -10.16 2.34
CA ALA A 76 4.78 -9.26 2.92
C ALA A 76 3.81 -9.99 3.86
N SER A 77 3.55 -11.28 3.62
CA SER A 77 2.65 -12.06 4.46
C SER A 77 3.25 -12.40 5.83
N LYS A 78 4.57 -12.26 5.97
CA LYS A 78 5.30 -12.58 7.20
C LYS A 78 5.89 -11.36 7.90
N THR A 79 5.65 -10.17 7.36
CA THR A 79 6.22 -8.93 7.89
C THR A 79 5.12 -8.08 8.50
N LYS A 80 5.18 -7.87 9.80
CA LYS A 80 4.24 -7.01 10.51
C LYS A 80 4.65 -5.55 10.37
N LEU A 81 3.66 -4.64 10.43
CA LEU A 81 3.94 -3.21 10.41
C LEU A 81 4.87 -2.80 11.56
N ASP A 82 4.68 -3.41 12.73
CA ASP A 82 5.54 -3.14 13.90
C ASP A 82 7.02 -3.49 13.66
N ASP A 83 7.31 -4.38 12.72
CA ASP A 83 8.68 -4.79 12.41
C ASP A 83 9.42 -3.75 11.56
N LEU A 84 8.74 -2.73 11.06
CA LEU A 84 9.29 -1.78 10.09
C LEU A 84 9.72 -0.46 10.72
N ASP A 85 9.60 -0.31 12.02
CA ASP A 85 9.96 0.92 12.75
C ASP A 85 9.32 2.16 12.12
N LEU A 86 8.03 2.07 11.82
CA LEU A 86 7.29 3.17 11.21
C LEU A 86 6.99 4.26 12.24
N LYS A 87 7.05 5.52 11.81
CA LYS A 87 6.78 6.68 12.66
C LYS A 87 5.90 7.67 11.91
N PRO A 88 5.17 8.55 12.62
CA PRO A 88 4.41 9.61 11.96
C PRO A 88 5.27 10.42 11.00
N GLY A 89 4.77 10.68 9.81
CA GLY A 89 5.49 11.38 8.77
C GLY A 89 6.29 10.48 7.82
N ARG A 90 6.50 9.22 8.17
CA ARG A 90 7.20 8.27 7.31
C ARG A 90 6.39 8.03 6.04
N VAL A 91 7.05 8.11 4.89
CA VAL A 91 6.44 7.83 3.59
C VAL A 91 7.16 6.66 2.96
N PHE A 92 6.38 5.72 2.40
CA PHE A 92 6.93 4.61 1.64
C PHE A 92 6.05 4.32 0.43
N GLY A 93 6.53 3.46 -0.47
CA GLY A 93 5.86 3.18 -1.71
C GLY A 93 5.09 1.86 -1.69
N TYR A 94 3.98 1.84 -2.39
CA TYR A 94 3.21 0.64 -2.65
C TYR A 94 2.97 0.55 -4.16
N TRP A 95 3.53 -0.47 -4.80
CA TRP A 95 3.43 -0.70 -6.23
C TRP A 95 2.52 -1.88 -6.48
N PHE A 96 1.37 -1.62 -7.04
CA PHE A 96 0.37 -2.64 -7.35
C PHE A 96 0.28 -2.85 -8.85
N ASP A 97 0.23 -4.12 -9.26
CA ASP A 97 0.12 -4.53 -10.66
C ASP A 97 1.35 -4.11 -11.48
N PHE A 98 2.31 -5.01 -11.59
CA PHE A 98 3.59 -4.74 -12.27
C PHE A 98 3.44 -4.47 -13.77
N ARG A 99 2.26 -4.73 -14.32
CA ARG A 99 1.96 -4.45 -15.71
C ARG A 99 1.35 -3.05 -15.90
N ASP A 100 0.33 -2.74 -15.09
CA ASP A 100 -0.37 -1.45 -15.20
C ASP A 100 0.25 -0.37 -14.30
N ASN A 101 1.13 -0.76 -13.39
CA ASN A 101 1.97 0.15 -12.60
C ASN A 101 1.20 1.20 -11.80
N TRP A 102 0.37 0.75 -10.87
CA TRP A 102 -0.26 1.66 -9.92
C TRP A 102 0.68 1.93 -8.74
N PHE A 103 1.25 3.14 -8.73
CA PHE A 103 2.15 3.58 -7.66
C PHE A 103 1.41 4.43 -6.65
N HIS A 104 1.61 4.13 -5.37
CA HIS A 104 0.97 4.84 -4.27
C HIS A 104 2.03 5.31 -3.29
N HIS A 105 1.87 6.55 -2.83
CA HIS A 105 2.63 7.03 -1.68
C HIS A 105 1.81 6.71 -0.44
N VAL A 106 2.40 5.97 0.48
CA VAL A 106 1.77 5.63 1.76
C VAL A 106 2.46 6.46 2.83
N GLN A 107 1.69 7.26 3.55
CA GLN A 107 2.21 8.11 4.60
C GLN A 107 1.59 7.69 5.94
N ILE A 108 2.44 7.58 6.95
CA ILE A 108 1.98 7.39 8.32
C ILE A 108 1.51 8.74 8.85
N ASP A 109 0.22 8.89 9.00
CA ASP A 109 -0.39 10.13 9.44
C ASP A 109 -0.24 10.30 10.95
N ARG A 110 -0.66 9.30 11.71
CA ARG A 110 -0.50 9.26 13.14
C ARG A 110 -0.52 7.82 13.65
N MET A 111 -0.02 7.64 14.84
CA MET A 111 0.01 6.34 15.51
C MET A 111 -0.63 6.50 16.89
N GLU A 112 -1.61 5.66 17.17
CA GLU A 112 -2.34 5.69 18.43
C GLU A 112 -2.32 4.31 19.07
N LYS A 113 -2.60 4.26 20.35
CA LYS A 113 -2.72 3.00 21.07
C LYS A 113 -3.86 2.18 20.46
N ALA A 114 -3.60 0.91 20.17
CA ALA A 114 -4.60 0.03 19.59
C ALA A 114 -5.79 -0.19 20.53
N ILE A 115 -6.99 -0.20 19.93
CA ILE A 115 -8.21 -0.54 20.64
C ILE A 115 -8.40 -2.05 20.52
N PRO A 116 -8.41 -2.81 21.64
CA PRO A 116 -8.42 -4.28 21.55
C PRO A 116 -9.59 -4.87 20.79
N THR A 117 -10.72 -4.17 20.75
CA THR A 117 -11.94 -4.66 20.07
C THR A 117 -11.95 -4.38 18.58
N VAL A 118 -11.01 -3.58 18.08
CA VAL A 118 -10.92 -3.26 16.65
C VAL A 118 -9.75 -4.06 16.06
N THR A 119 -10.05 -5.08 15.29
CA THR A 119 -9.03 -6.00 14.78
C THR A 119 -8.80 -5.86 13.28
N ASP A 120 -9.84 -5.56 12.51
CA ASP A 120 -9.72 -5.50 11.06
C ASP A 120 -9.33 -4.10 10.58
N PRO A 121 -8.52 -4.00 9.53
CA PRO A 121 -8.27 -2.72 8.87
C PRO A 121 -9.57 -2.12 8.35
N ARG A 122 -9.67 -0.80 8.39
CA ARG A 122 -10.87 -0.11 7.87
C ARG A 122 -10.51 1.20 7.19
N VAL A 123 -11.26 1.52 6.16
CA VAL A 123 -11.14 2.80 5.47
C VAL A 123 -11.96 3.83 6.24
N ILE A 124 -11.30 4.89 6.72
CA ILE A 124 -11.95 5.93 7.52
C ILE A 124 -12.15 7.23 6.77
N LYS A 125 -11.52 7.39 5.60
CA LYS A 125 -11.68 8.58 4.78
C LYS A 125 -11.42 8.26 3.32
N ARG A 126 -12.24 8.81 2.43
CA ARG A 126 -12.08 8.69 0.98
C ARG A 126 -12.12 10.09 0.37
N VAL A 127 -11.14 10.40 -0.47
CA VAL A 127 -11.10 11.63 -1.26
C VAL A 127 -10.94 11.22 -2.72
N GLY A 128 -11.84 11.68 -3.57
CA GLY A 128 -11.83 11.35 -4.99
C GLY A 128 -12.37 9.95 -5.30
N LYS A 129 -12.85 9.80 -6.52
CA LYS A 129 -13.32 8.51 -7.02
C LYS A 129 -12.14 7.68 -7.50
N SER A 130 -12.11 6.40 -7.13
CA SER A 130 -11.06 5.51 -7.63
C SER A 130 -11.10 5.41 -9.14
N PRO A 131 -9.94 5.51 -9.82
CA PRO A 131 -9.90 5.26 -11.25
C PRO A 131 -10.16 3.77 -11.52
N PRO A 132 -10.64 3.42 -12.72
CA PRO A 132 -10.75 2.02 -13.13
C PRO A 132 -9.40 1.30 -13.01
N GLN A 133 -9.42 0.08 -12.51
CA GLN A 133 -8.16 -0.67 -12.30
C GLN A 133 -7.33 -0.81 -13.58
N HIS A 134 -7.99 -0.99 -14.70
CA HIS A 134 -7.35 -1.18 -16.00
C HIS A 134 -7.43 0.06 -16.90
N GLY A 135 -7.47 1.23 -16.32
CA GLY A 135 -7.32 2.52 -16.99
C GLY A 135 -8.27 2.81 -18.16
N ASP A 136 -8.33 1.97 -19.15
CA ASP A 136 -9.10 2.18 -20.37
C ASP A 136 -10.48 1.52 -20.39
N GLU A 137 -10.88 0.91 -19.29
CA GLU A 137 -12.22 0.38 -19.18
C GLU A 137 -13.23 1.51 -19.13
N SER A 138 -14.16 1.43 -19.95
CA SER A 138 -15.23 2.42 -20.02
C SER A 138 -16.59 1.75 -19.93
#